data_60bc5d45ba2a7acabb753b16d2e83b37
#
_entry.id   60bc5d45ba2a7acabb753b16d2e83b37
#
_cell.length_a   1.000
_cell.length_b   1.000
_cell.length_c   1.000
_cell.angle_alpha   90.00
_cell.angle_beta   90.00
_cell.angle_gamma   90.00
#
_symmetry.space_group_name_H-M   'P 1'
#
loop_
_entity.id
_entity.type
_entity.pdbx_description
1 polymer ?
#
loop_
_entity_poly.entity_id
_entity_poly.type
_entity_poly.pdbx_seq_one_letter_code
_entity_poly.pdbx_strand_id
1 'polypeptide(L)'
;MNTQTYTQRAQARPRPRIAVVTMGVKLGDETRGYTRFRVLSEMLVEQGFDVDLITSSFQHWEKAQRDTSKTCYQGLPYNVVFIDEPGYTRNLDLQRIRSHHVAAKNLRERFERTAGRYSLIYSEIPPNDVARVCAEYASEHNIPYVADINDLWPEAMRMVVNIPVLSDVAFCPFARDAKRVYQLLSGAVGTSDEYTARPAKDRTTPYPHATVYVGNDLAAFDEGAREHMADVVKPAGELWAVYAGTLGASYDLATLIKAAALLEKRRAAHTARTAAAGTARQHRPFPPVKVKILGDGPDRQRLEELAWQENAPVEFLGYQDHGSMAAWLRASDITVNSLVKSAVQSIVTKIGDYLASGKPMINTGSSPEFRNKVTTDGFGLNVEAENPGALADVLEELARTPSLRKIMGARGRAVAEREFDQRTSYLAIVNLLRNLI
;
A
#
# COMPACT_ATOMS: atom_id res chain seq x y z
N MET A 1 58.70 39.66 -4.23
CA MET A 1 58.08 38.71 -3.25
C MET A 1 56.71 38.35 -3.75
N ASN A 2 56.62 37.22 -4.45
CA ASN A 2 55.36 36.71 -5.01
C ASN A 2 54.74 35.71 -4.01
N THR A 3 53.69 36.13 -3.36
CA THR A 3 52.87 35.24 -2.46
C THR A 3 51.82 34.55 -3.34
N GLN A 4 52.10 33.34 -3.80
CA GLN A 4 51.10 32.46 -4.39
C GLN A 4 50.18 31.91 -3.31
N THR A 5 48.94 32.38 -3.26
CA THR A 5 47.85 31.84 -2.45
C THR A 5 47.39 30.53 -3.08
N TYR A 6 47.82 29.40 -2.52
CA TYR A 6 47.26 28.07 -2.85
C TYR A 6 45.84 27.96 -2.24
N THR A 7 44.85 28.20 -3.03
CA THR A 7 43.47 27.82 -2.71
C THR A 7 43.35 26.30 -2.85
N GLN A 8 43.53 25.56 -1.76
CA GLN A 8 43.15 24.14 -1.73
C GLN A 8 41.63 24.03 -2.02
N ARG A 9 41.30 23.60 -3.24
CA ARG A 9 39.97 23.09 -3.52
C ARG A 9 39.77 21.87 -2.61
N ALA A 10 38.91 22.00 -1.59
CA ALA A 10 38.44 20.86 -0.80
C ALA A 10 37.87 19.85 -1.79
N GLN A 11 38.54 18.72 -1.96
CA GLN A 11 38.01 17.60 -2.73
C GLN A 11 36.72 17.16 -1.99
N ALA A 12 35.58 17.37 -2.63
CA ALA A 12 34.30 16.89 -2.13
C ALA A 12 34.43 15.38 -1.86
N ARG A 13 34.18 14.95 -0.64
CA ARG A 13 34.15 13.51 -0.32
C ARG A 13 33.18 12.82 -1.27
N PRO A 14 33.53 11.67 -1.85
CA PRO A 14 32.63 10.94 -2.70
C PRO A 14 31.33 10.65 -1.95
N ARG A 15 30.20 10.87 -2.57
CA ARG A 15 28.88 10.60 -1.97
C ARG A 15 28.74 9.11 -1.69
N PRO A 16 28.26 8.71 -0.50
CA PRO A 16 27.97 7.32 -0.24
C PRO A 16 26.96 6.78 -1.27
N ARG A 17 27.20 5.59 -1.82
CA ARG A 17 26.33 4.98 -2.83
C ARG A 17 25.49 3.87 -2.22
N ILE A 18 24.19 3.94 -2.44
CA ILE A 18 23.20 2.98 -1.96
C ILE A 18 22.68 2.14 -3.13
N ALA A 19 22.68 0.80 -2.98
CA ALA A 19 21.91 -0.08 -3.83
C ALA A 19 20.49 -0.21 -3.26
N VAL A 20 19.50 0.26 -4.02
CA VAL A 20 18.08 0.04 -3.72
C VAL A 20 17.60 -1.08 -4.62
N VAL A 21 17.29 -2.26 -4.05
CA VAL A 21 16.96 -3.47 -4.81
C VAL A 21 15.48 -3.81 -4.64
N THR A 22 14.75 -3.87 -5.74
CA THR A 22 13.32 -4.20 -5.76
C THR A 22 12.95 -4.91 -7.06
N MET A 23 12.10 -5.94 -6.98
CA MET A 23 11.54 -6.60 -8.17
C MET A 23 10.18 -6.03 -8.55
N GLY A 24 9.63 -5.12 -7.74
CA GLY A 24 8.28 -4.61 -7.84
C GLY A 24 8.19 -3.07 -7.82
N VAL A 25 8.69 -2.38 -8.86
CA VAL A 25 8.62 -0.92 -8.95
C VAL A 25 7.96 -0.46 -10.25
N LYS A 26 7.20 0.63 -10.17
CA LYS A 26 6.68 1.36 -11.34
C LYS A 26 7.70 2.38 -11.81
N LEU A 27 8.11 2.30 -13.06
CA LEU A 27 9.13 3.16 -13.68
C LEU A 27 8.60 3.80 -14.98
N GLY A 28 9.14 4.96 -15.33
CA GLY A 28 8.92 5.61 -16.61
C GLY A 28 7.44 5.82 -16.95
N ASP A 29 7.03 5.27 -18.07
CA ASP A 29 5.67 5.34 -18.64
C ASP A 29 4.75 4.21 -18.20
N GLU A 30 5.16 3.37 -17.25
CA GLU A 30 4.34 2.27 -16.74
C GLU A 30 3.09 2.78 -16.00
N THR A 31 1.96 2.10 -16.20
CA THR A 31 0.67 2.50 -15.59
C THR A 31 0.43 1.83 -14.25
N ARG A 32 0.99 0.64 -14.00
CA ARG A 32 0.76 -0.20 -12.81
C ARG A 32 2.05 -0.41 -12.03
N GLY A 33 1.92 -0.54 -10.72
CA GLY A 33 3.02 -0.85 -9.82
C GLY A 33 3.15 0.12 -8.64
N TYR A 34 4.02 -0.24 -7.72
CA TYR A 34 4.31 0.60 -6.55
C TYR A 34 5.34 1.67 -6.86
N THR A 35 5.15 2.86 -6.30
CA THR A 35 6.07 4.00 -6.44
C THR A 35 7.09 4.08 -5.31
N ARG A 36 6.94 3.27 -4.23
CA ARG A 36 7.74 3.33 -2.99
C ARG A 36 9.25 3.45 -3.25
N PHE A 37 9.81 2.52 -4.00
CA PHE A 37 11.27 2.49 -4.22
C PHE A 37 11.75 3.59 -5.17
N ARG A 38 10.90 4.03 -6.10
CA ARG A 38 11.18 5.19 -6.96
C ARG A 38 11.25 6.46 -6.12
N VAL A 39 10.22 6.75 -5.34
CA VAL A 39 10.16 7.94 -4.47
C VAL A 39 11.29 7.92 -3.44
N LEU A 40 11.56 6.76 -2.83
CA LEU A 40 12.68 6.63 -1.90
C LEU A 40 14.03 6.94 -2.59
N SER A 41 14.25 6.43 -3.80
CA SER A 41 15.47 6.69 -4.57
C SER A 41 15.65 8.17 -4.88
N GLU A 42 14.58 8.87 -5.27
CA GLU A 42 14.58 10.32 -5.48
C GLU A 42 14.96 11.06 -4.19
N MET A 43 14.31 10.72 -3.07
CA MET A 43 14.57 11.34 -1.78
C MET A 43 16.01 11.09 -1.30
N LEU A 44 16.55 9.89 -1.49
CA LEU A 44 17.94 9.59 -1.13
C LEU A 44 18.92 10.46 -1.93
N VAL A 45 18.69 10.68 -3.22
CA VAL A 45 19.52 11.58 -4.04
C VAL A 45 19.40 13.02 -3.57
N GLU A 46 18.20 13.51 -3.26
CA GLU A 46 17.97 14.84 -2.68
C GLU A 46 18.73 15.02 -1.36
N GLN A 47 18.90 13.93 -0.61
CA GLN A 47 19.60 13.89 0.67
C GLN A 47 21.12 13.65 0.54
N GLY A 48 21.68 13.67 -0.66
CA GLY A 48 23.11 13.66 -0.94
C GLY A 48 23.73 12.28 -1.12
N PHE A 49 22.94 11.24 -1.34
CA PHE A 49 23.41 9.90 -1.70
C PHE A 49 23.48 9.72 -3.22
N ASP A 50 24.38 8.87 -3.68
CA ASP A 50 24.29 8.29 -5.01
C ASP A 50 23.43 7.03 -4.92
N VAL A 51 22.53 6.80 -5.87
CA VAL A 51 21.60 5.66 -5.83
C VAL A 51 21.64 4.87 -7.12
N ASP A 52 21.84 3.55 -7.00
CA ASP A 52 21.55 2.58 -8.04
C ASP A 52 20.22 1.87 -7.68
N LEU A 53 19.14 2.17 -8.40
CA LEU A 53 17.88 1.43 -8.29
C LEU A 53 17.98 0.18 -9.17
N ILE A 54 18.16 -0.96 -8.53
CA ILE A 54 18.32 -2.27 -9.17
C ILE A 54 16.97 -2.97 -9.20
N THR A 55 16.48 -3.29 -10.39
CA THR A 55 15.17 -3.91 -10.58
C THR A 55 15.17 -4.95 -11.69
N SER A 56 14.08 -5.70 -11.80
CA SER A 56 13.89 -6.72 -12.84
C SER A 56 13.68 -6.09 -14.22
N SER A 57 14.15 -6.78 -15.28
CA SER A 57 13.71 -6.53 -16.66
C SER A 57 12.25 -6.95 -16.90
N PHE A 58 11.64 -7.71 -15.98
CA PHE A 58 10.25 -8.15 -16.06
C PHE A 58 9.35 -7.27 -15.20
N GLN A 59 8.25 -6.78 -15.79
CA GLN A 59 7.24 -5.97 -15.09
C GLN A 59 6.18 -6.87 -14.46
N HIS A 60 6.19 -6.93 -13.13
CA HIS A 60 5.35 -7.84 -12.35
C HIS A 60 3.85 -7.66 -12.58
N TRP A 61 3.34 -6.42 -12.64
CA TRP A 61 1.89 -6.17 -12.74
C TRP A 61 1.36 -6.32 -14.16
N GLU A 62 2.20 -6.03 -15.17
CA GLU A 62 1.84 -6.15 -16.58
C GLU A 62 2.13 -7.54 -17.15
N LYS A 63 2.93 -8.36 -16.41
CA LYS A 63 3.39 -9.69 -16.83
C LYS A 63 4.11 -9.66 -18.18
N ALA A 64 4.92 -8.64 -18.39
CA ALA A 64 5.62 -8.39 -19.63
C ALA A 64 7.08 -8.03 -19.40
N GLN A 65 7.93 -8.30 -20.38
CA GLN A 65 9.31 -7.83 -20.38
C GLN A 65 9.35 -6.33 -20.68
N ARG A 66 10.18 -5.60 -19.95
CA ARG A 66 10.48 -4.20 -20.19
C ARG A 66 11.41 -4.05 -21.40
N ASP A 67 11.16 -3.06 -22.20
CA ASP A 67 12.18 -2.57 -23.16
C ASP A 67 13.16 -1.67 -22.36
N THR A 68 14.25 -2.28 -21.90
CA THR A 68 15.24 -1.61 -21.04
C THR A 68 16.06 -0.53 -21.77
N SER A 69 15.88 -0.40 -23.10
CA SER A 69 16.55 0.63 -23.92
C SER A 69 15.79 1.97 -23.96
N LYS A 70 14.57 2.01 -23.45
CA LYS A 70 13.73 3.23 -23.44
C LYS A 70 14.42 4.42 -22.79
N THR A 71 14.27 5.57 -23.41
CA THR A 71 14.84 6.84 -22.92
C THR A 71 14.24 7.32 -21.60
N CYS A 72 13.01 6.89 -21.26
CA CYS A 72 12.36 7.24 -19.99
C CYS A 72 13.09 6.68 -18.74
N TYR A 73 14.03 5.75 -18.91
CA TYR A 73 14.89 5.25 -17.84
C TYR A 73 16.22 6.03 -17.74
N GLN A 74 16.46 6.97 -18.65
CA GLN A 74 17.66 7.79 -18.70
C GLN A 74 17.37 9.20 -18.17
N GLY A 75 18.40 9.86 -17.64
CA GLY A 75 18.25 11.23 -17.13
C GLY A 75 17.48 11.34 -15.82
N LEU A 76 17.18 10.21 -15.15
CA LEU A 76 16.63 10.19 -13.80
C LEU A 76 17.68 10.66 -12.78
N PRO A 77 17.28 11.19 -11.62
CA PRO A 77 18.23 11.63 -10.59
C PRO A 77 19.04 10.47 -10.00
N TYR A 78 18.60 9.24 -10.17
CA TYR A 78 19.27 7.99 -9.77
C TYR A 78 19.52 7.12 -11.01
N ASN A 79 20.44 6.16 -10.86
CA ASN A 79 20.75 5.21 -11.93
C ASN A 79 19.84 3.99 -11.86
N VAL A 80 19.20 3.60 -12.98
CA VAL A 80 18.39 2.36 -13.06
C VAL A 80 19.27 1.23 -13.62
N VAL A 81 19.28 0.12 -12.89
CA VAL A 81 20.01 -1.10 -13.25
C VAL A 81 19.04 -2.25 -13.42
N PHE A 82 18.91 -2.78 -14.60
CA PHE A 82 18.06 -3.92 -14.87
C PHE A 82 18.80 -5.24 -14.65
N ILE A 83 18.11 -6.16 -13.98
CA ILE A 83 18.53 -7.56 -13.80
C ILE A 83 17.61 -8.43 -14.65
N ASP A 84 18.20 -9.28 -15.48
CA ASP A 84 17.45 -10.18 -16.34
C ASP A 84 16.67 -11.19 -15.53
N GLU A 85 15.37 -11.26 -15.81
CA GLU A 85 14.41 -12.16 -15.19
C GLU A 85 13.51 -12.76 -16.28
N PRO A 86 13.35 -14.11 -16.34
CA PRO A 86 12.52 -14.76 -17.37
C PRO A 86 11.05 -14.35 -17.35
N GLY A 87 10.51 -14.04 -16.16
CA GLY A 87 9.13 -13.70 -15.98
C GLY A 87 8.19 -14.89 -15.79
N TYR A 88 6.91 -14.60 -15.59
CA TYR A 88 5.84 -15.58 -15.30
C TYR A 88 4.46 -14.98 -15.62
N THR A 89 3.44 -15.85 -15.78
CA THR A 89 2.09 -15.44 -16.14
C THR A 89 1.14 -15.32 -14.94
N ARG A 90 1.36 -16.08 -13.87
CA ARG A 90 0.49 -16.14 -12.69
C ARG A 90 1.26 -15.86 -11.40
N ASN A 91 0.57 -15.30 -10.40
CA ASN A 91 1.19 -14.99 -9.10
C ASN A 91 1.52 -16.24 -8.26
N LEU A 92 0.73 -17.30 -8.41
CA LEU A 92 1.00 -18.61 -7.79
C LEU A 92 1.38 -19.59 -8.91
N ASP A 93 2.70 -19.65 -9.21
CA ASP A 93 3.22 -20.46 -10.30
C ASP A 93 4.67 -20.88 -9.99
N LEU A 94 5.03 -22.10 -10.39
CA LEU A 94 6.43 -22.58 -10.33
C LEU A 94 7.34 -21.76 -11.25
N GLN A 95 6.81 -21.20 -12.34
CA GLN A 95 7.56 -20.29 -13.19
C GLN A 95 8.01 -19.05 -12.43
N ARG A 96 7.17 -18.52 -11.51
CA ARG A 96 7.55 -17.38 -10.67
C ARG A 96 8.72 -17.72 -9.75
N ILE A 97 8.71 -18.89 -9.13
CA ILE A 97 9.82 -19.35 -8.27
C ILE A 97 11.12 -19.44 -9.09
N ARG A 98 11.05 -20.07 -10.27
CA ARG A 98 12.20 -20.16 -11.17
C ARG A 98 12.68 -18.76 -11.62
N SER A 99 11.76 -17.87 -11.95
CA SER A 99 12.04 -16.51 -12.39
C SER A 99 12.81 -15.72 -11.34
N HIS A 100 12.33 -15.72 -10.09
CA HIS A 100 13.01 -15.08 -8.97
C HIS A 100 14.39 -15.69 -8.72
N HIS A 101 14.52 -17.00 -8.80
CA HIS A 101 15.81 -17.69 -8.62
C HIS A 101 16.85 -17.24 -9.67
N VAL A 102 16.42 -17.09 -10.94
CA VAL A 102 17.29 -16.56 -12.01
C VAL A 102 17.65 -15.11 -11.74
N ALA A 103 16.71 -14.29 -11.34
CA ALA A 103 16.96 -12.90 -10.96
C ALA A 103 17.95 -12.80 -9.79
N ALA A 104 17.79 -13.63 -8.76
CA ALA A 104 18.69 -13.69 -7.61
C ALA A 104 20.13 -14.06 -8.04
N LYS A 105 20.29 -15.05 -8.95
CA LYS A 105 21.59 -15.43 -9.50
C LYS A 105 22.22 -14.27 -10.28
N ASN A 106 21.48 -13.64 -11.17
CA ASN A 106 21.96 -12.51 -11.99
C ASN A 106 22.32 -11.30 -11.12
N LEU A 107 21.56 -11.06 -10.04
CA LEU A 107 21.88 -10.04 -9.04
C LEU A 107 23.20 -10.33 -8.33
N ARG A 108 23.45 -11.58 -7.92
CA ARG A 108 24.72 -11.98 -7.30
C ARG A 108 25.89 -11.71 -8.24
N GLU A 109 25.81 -12.15 -9.49
CA GLU A 109 26.84 -11.90 -10.50
C GLU A 109 27.04 -10.38 -10.75
N ARG A 110 25.99 -9.59 -10.69
CA ARG A 110 26.08 -8.13 -10.79
C ARG A 110 26.86 -7.53 -9.62
N PHE A 111 26.56 -7.93 -8.39
CA PHE A 111 27.25 -7.46 -7.19
C PHE A 111 28.75 -7.81 -7.23
N GLU A 112 29.10 -9.02 -7.64
CA GLU A 112 30.51 -9.42 -7.78
C GLU A 112 31.27 -8.55 -8.79
N ARG A 113 30.64 -8.23 -9.92
CA ARG A 113 31.23 -7.34 -10.93
C ARG A 113 31.39 -5.90 -10.46
N THR A 114 30.67 -5.49 -9.44
CA THR A 114 30.68 -4.13 -8.89
C THR A 114 31.16 -4.09 -7.44
N ALA A 115 32.00 -5.05 -7.04
CA ALA A 115 32.53 -5.14 -5.67
C ALA A 115 33.15 -3.82 -5.20
N GLY A 116 32.89 -3.46 -3.95
CA GLY A 116 33.37 -2.19 -3.35
C GLY A 116 32.60 -0.93 -3.76
N ARG A 117 31.56 -1.05 -4.58
CA ARG A 117 30.79 0.10 -5.09
C ARG A 117 29.81 0.69 -4.07
N TYR A 118 29.22 -0.12 -3.20
CA TYR A 118 28.13 0.27 -2.33
C TYR A 118 28.55 0.47 -0.89
N SER A 119 28.04 1.55 -0.27
CA SER A 119 28.18 1.84 1.16
C SER A 119 27.04 1.22 1.99
N LEU A 120 25.90 0.88 1.35
CA LEU A 120 24.75 0.25 1.97
C LEU A 120 23.91 -0.44 0.90
N ILE A 121 23.31 -1.57 1.25
CA ILE A 121 22.30 -2.27 0.43
C ILE A 121 20.95 -2.23 1.14
N TYR A 122 19.93 -1.73 0.44
CA TYR A 122 18.54 -1.69 0.85
C TYR A 122 17.71 -2.54 -0.10
N SER A 123 17.01 -3.56 0.39
CA SER A 123 16.20 -4.39 -0.51
C SER A 123 14.82 -4.67 0.04
N GLU A 124 13.85 -4.81 -0.87
CA GLU A 124 12.54 -5.34 -0.50
C GLU A 124 12.62 -6.83 -0.15
N ILE A 125 11.70 -7.28 0.68
CA ILE A 125 11.36 -8.68 0.90
C ILE A 125 9.83 -8.81 0.98
N PRO A 126 9.19 -9.74 0.20
CA PRO A 126 9.74 -10.65 -0.78
C PRO A 126 10.16 -9.98 -2.11
N PRO A 127 10.88 -10.68 -3.03
CA PRO A 127 11.22 -12.11 -3.06
C PRO A 127 12.36 -12.49 -2.09
N ASN A 128 12.16 -13.60 -1.37
CA ASN A 128 13.05 -13.96 -0.26
C ASN A 128 14.46 -14.37 -0.74
N ASP A 129 14.58 -15.02 -1.89
CA ASP A 129 15.85 -15.44 -2.47
C ASP A 129 16.67 -14.24 -2.99
N VAL A 130 16.02 -13.23 -3.57
CA VAL A 130 16.65 -11.96 -3.97
C VAL A 130 17.17 -11.21 -2.74
N ALA A 131 16.31 -11.07 -1.71
CA ALA A 131 16.68 -10.42 -0.45
C ALA A 131 17.83 -11.18 0.25
N ARG A 132 17.83 -12.51 0.20
CA ARG A 132 18.92 -13.33 0.76
C ARG A 132 20.25 -13.07 0.07
N VAL A 133 20.25 -12.96 -1.26
CA VAL A 133 21.47 -12.60 -2.02
C VAL A 133 22.00 -11.23 -1.58
N CYS A 134 21.11 -10.24 -1.40
CA CYS A 134 21.49 -8.93 -0.88
C CYS A 134 22.13 -9.01 0.51
N ALA A 135 21.49 -9.75 1.43
CA ALA A 135 21.94 -9.91 2.81
C ALA A 135 23.27 -10.65 2.91
N GLU A 136 23.44 -11.74 2.17
CA GLU A 136 24.66 -12.55 2.16
C GLU A 136 25.84 -11.76 1.56
N TYR A 137 25.64 -11.13 0.40
CA TYR A 137 26.67 -10.31 -0.21
C TYR A 137 27.09 -9.15 0.71
N ALA A 138 26.13 -8.46 1.32
CA ALA A 138 26.42 -7.38 2.26
C ALA A 138 27.23 -7.88 3.48
N SER A 139 26.85 -9.01 4.05
CA SER A 139 27.58 -9.65 5.15
C SER A 139 29.01 -10.05 4.79
N GLU A 140 29.22 -10.64 3.62
CA GLU A 140 30.55 -11.07 3.12
C GLU A 140 31.50 -9.87 2.90
N HIS A 141 30.95 -8.72 2.57
CA HIS A 141 31.72 -7.50 2.26
C HIS A 141 31.71 -6.45 3.37
N ASN A 142 31.14 -6.77 4.55
CA ASN A 142 30.96 -5.86 5.68
C ASN A 142 30.21 -4.57 5.31
N ILE A 143 29.21 -4.67 4.46
CA ILE A 143 28.32 -3.58 4.05
C ILE A 143 27.04 -3.64 4.91
N PRO A 144 26.53 -2.52 5.48
CA PRO A 144 25.23 -2.49 6.12
C PRO A 144 24.11 -2.93 5.18
N TYR A 145 23.21 -3.79 5.67
CA TYR A 145 22.06 -4.28 4.92
C TYR A 145 20.76 -3.96 5.64
N VAL A 146 19.82 -3.35 4.93
CA VAL A 146 18.46 -3.04 5.43
C VAL A 146 17.42 -3.75 4.60
N ALA A 147 16.56 -4.52 5.26
CA ALA A 147 15.41 -5.17 4.64
C ALA A 147 14.16 -4.29 4.74
N ASP A 148 13.47 -4.04 3.62
CA ASP A 148 12.15 -3.43 3.54
C ASP A 148 11.08 -4.52 3.43
N ILE A 149 10.39 -4.79 4.53
CA ILE A 149 9.47 -5.91 4.68
C ILE A 149 8.08 -5.46 4.23
N ASN A 150 7.71 -5.85 3.01
CA ASN A 150 6.45 -5.46 2.38
C ASN A 150 5.38 -6.55 2.46
N ASP A 151 5.77 -7.80 2.71
CA ASP A 151 4.89 -8.96 2.92
C ASP A 151 5.66 -10.05 3.67
N LEU A 152 4.93 -10.95 4.32
CA LEU A 152 5.51 -12.05 5.07
C LEU A 152 5.40 -13.38 4.29
N TRP A 153 6.45 -13.75 3.56
CA TRP A 153 6.55 -15.06 2.94
C TRP A 153 7.40 -15.99 3.81
N PRO A 154 6.94 -17.21 4.10
CA PRO A 154 5.81 -17.94 3.50
C PRO A 154 4.46 -17.75 4.21
N GLU A 155 4.36 -16.98 5.28
CA GLU A 155 3.14 -16.86 6.09
C GLU A 155 1.92 -16.49 5.21
N ALA A 156 2.05 -15.48 4.35
CA ALA A 156 0.98 -15.08 3.42
C ALA A 156 0.63 -16.18 2.39
N MET A 157 1.59 -16.98 1.95
CA MET A 157 1.32 -18.09 1.03
C MET A 157 0.50 -19.20 1.70
N ARG A 158 0.70 -19.44 3.00
CA ARG A 158 -0.05 -20.43 3.77
C ARG A 158 -1.53 -20.07 3.92
N MET A 159 -1.88 -18.80 3.80
CA MET A 159 -3.28 -18.37 3.82
C MET A 159 -4.06 -18.81 2.58
N VAL A 160 -3.36 -18.98 1.45
CA VAL A 160 -3.97 -19.40 0.18
C VAL A 160 -3.94 -20.90 0.01
N VAL A 161 -2.81 -21.54 0.43
CA VAL A 161 -2.59 -22.99 0.32
C VAL A 161 -2.10 -23.51 1.68
N ASN A 162 -3.00 -24.14 2.43
CA ASN A 162 -2.67 -24.71 3.73
C ASN A 162 -3.05 -26.20 3.76
N ILE A 163 -2.18 -27.03 3.20
CA ILE A 163 -2.28 -28.50 3.29
C ILE A 163 -1.26 -28.94 4.35
N PRO A 164 -1.67 -29.48 5.50
CA PRO A 164 -0.77 -29.89 6.57
C PRO A 164 0.39 -30.74 6.04
N VAL A 165 1.61 -30.55 6.58
CA VAL A 165 2.87 -31.20 6.20
C VAL A 165 3.35 -30.84 4.78
N LEU A 166 2.48 -30.88 3.75
CA LEU A 166 2.88 -30.61 2.37
C LEU A 166 3.26 -29.13 2.18
N SER A 167 2.48 -28.22 2.77
CA SER A 167 2.79 -26.77 2.74
C SER A 167 4.07 -26.46 3.51
N ASP A 168 4.35 -27.17 4.61
CA ASP A 168 5.58 -26.99 5.38
C ASP A 168 6.82 -27.35 4.57
N VAL A 169 6.77 -28.47 3.86
CA VAL A 169 7.86 -28.90 2.98
C VAL A 169 8.00 -27.97 1.78
N ALA A 170 6.88 -27.62 1.13
CA ALA A 170 6.90 -26.77 -0.07
C ALA A 170 7.39 -25.34 0.24
N PHE A 171 7.08 -24.80 1.42
CA PHE A 171 7.45 -23.44 1.81
C PHE A 171 8.73 -23.35 2.64
N CYS A 172 9.35 -24.48 3.00
CA CYS A 172 10.61 -24.52 3.74
C CYS A 172 11.74 -23.67 3.12
N PRO A 173 11.97 -23.67 1.79
CA PRO A 173 12.98 -22.80 1.18
C PRO A 173 12.74 -21.31 1.46
N PHE A 174 11.50 -20.86 1.32
CA PHE A 174 11.13 -19.45 1.58
C PHE A 174 11.33 -19.08 3.05
N ALA A 175 10.94 -19.96 3.98
CA ALA A 175 11.14 -19.74 5.41
C ALA A 175 12.63 -19.67 5.77
N ARG A 176 13.46 -20.55 5.18
CA ARG A 176 14.92 -20.56 5.37
C ARG A 176 15.55 -19.27 4.84
N ASP A 177 15.15 -18.82 3.65
CA ASP A 177 15.68 -17.61 3.04
C ASP A 177 15.28 -16.38 3.85
N ALA A 178 14.00 -16.25 4.28
CA ALA A 178 13.56 -15.18 5.16
C ALA A 178 14.35 -15.17 6.49
N LYS A 179 14.49 -16.33 7.14
CA LYS A 179 15.28 -16.46 8.37
C LYS A 179 16.73 -15.99 8.17
N ARG A 180 17.35 -16.35 7.06
CA ARG A 180 18.72 -15.94 6.74
C ARG A 180 18.81 -14.42 6.57
N VAL A 181 17.87 -13.81 5.85
CA VAL A 181 17.75 -12.35 5.72
C VAL A 181 17.67 -11.69 7.09
N TYR A 182 16.74 -12.14 7.95
CA TYR A 182 16.51 -11.56 9.27
C TYR A 182 17.70 -11.71 10.22
N GLN A 183 18.49 -12.77 10.08
CA GLN A 183 19.72 -12.97 10.86
C GLN A 183 20.84 -12.00 10.45
N LEU A 184 20.93 -11.62 9.18
CA LEU A 184 22.03 -10.84 8.62
C LEU A 184 21.76 -9.34 8.55
N LEU A 185 20.50 -8.87 8.71
CA LEU A 185 20.16 -7.46 8.56
C LEU A 185 20.87 -6.58 9.61
N SER A 186 21.26 -5.37 9.18
CA SER A 186 21.75 -4.28 10.03
C SER A 186 20.61 -3.39 10.50
N GLY A 187 19.49 -3.36 9.79
CA GLY A 187 18.27 -2.65 10.13
C GLY A 187 17.08 -3.16 9.34
N ALA A 188 15.88 -2.81 9.77
CA ALA A 188 14.63 -3.19 9.11
C ALA A 188 13.69 -2.00 8.93
N VAL A 189 13.00 -1.99 7.80
CA VAL A 189 11.81 -1.17 7.56
C VAL A 189 10.64 -2.12 7.33
N GLY A 190 9.47 -1.82 7.85
CA GLY A 190 8.27 -2.61 7.61
C GLY A 190 7.11 -1.73 7.23
N THR A 191 6.20 -2.25 6.40
CA THR A 191 4.97 -1.55 6.01
C THR A 191 3.85 -1.66 7.05
N SER A 192 4.15 -2.27 8.19
CA SER A 192 3.34 -2.30 9.41
C SER A 192 4.24 -2.62 10.61
N ASP A 193 3.76 -2.39 11.82
CA ASP A 193 4.47 -2.76 13.06
C ASP A 193 4.68 -4.27 13.16
N GLU A 194 3.68 -5.05 12.74
CA GLU A 194 3.79 -6.50 12.67
C GLU A 194 4.95 -6.93 11.76
N TYR A 195 5.07 -6.32 10.58
CA TYR A 195 6.13 -6.65 9.63
C TYR A 195 7.50 -6.18 10.12
N THR A 196 7.55 -5.00 10.72
CA THR A 196 8.77 -4.45 11.32
C THR A 196 9.29 -5.30 12.48
N ALA A 197 8.39 -5.90 13.26
CA ALA A 197 8.74 -6.78 14.38
C ALA A 197 9.09 -8.22 13.95
N ARG A 198 8.76 -8.64 12.71
CA ARG A 198 8.92 -10.02 12.24
C ARG A 198 10.35 -10.60 12.41
N PRO A 199 11.43 -9.84 12.14
CA PRO A 199 12.79 -10.35 12.32
C PRO A 199 13.12 -10.80 13.75
N ALA A 200 12.48 -10.27 14.78
CA ALA A 200 12.70 -10.63 16.16
C ALA A 200 12.38 -12.11 16.49
N LYS A 201 11.60 -12.79 15.64
CA LYS A 201 11.33 -14.24 15.77
C LYS A 201 12.55 -15.11 15.38
N ASP A 202 13.45 -14.57 14.57
CA ASP A 202 14.58 -15.33 13.99
C ASP A 202 15.94 -14.83 14.46
N ARG A 203 15.99 -13.75 15.25
CA ARG A 203 17.22 -13.19 15.84
C ARG A 203 16.96 -12.62 17.23
N THR A 204 17.98 -12.69 18.08
CA THR A 204 17.93 -12.13 19.45
C THR A 204 18.63 -10.78 19.58
N THR A 205 19.51 -10.45 18.63
CA THR A 205 20.23 -9.16 18.65
C THR A 205 19.29 -8.03 18.24
N PRO A 206 19.18 -6.96 19.03
CA PRO A 206 18.42 -5.79 18.65
C PRO A 206 18.90 -5.17 17.33
N TYR A 207 18.01 -4.52 16.62
CA TYR A 207 18.30 -3.86 15.35
C TYR A 207 17.52 -2.53 15.26
N PRO A 208 18.12 -1.50 14.66
CA PRO A 208 17.40 -0.27 14.36
C PRO A 208 16.31 -0.57 13.33
N HIS A 209 15.14 0.00 13.53
CA HIS A 209 13.99 -0.25 12.66
C HIS A 209 13.06 0.96 12.56
N ALA A 210 12.24 0.98 11.53
CA ALA A 210 11.20 1.98 11.32
C ALA A 210 9.96 1.33 10.67
N THR A 211 8.79 1.64 11.20
CA THR A 211 7.51 1.34 10.54
C THR A 211 7.16 2.48 9.62
N VAL A 212 7.06 2.21 8.33
CA VAL A 212 6.75 3.21 7.31
C VAL A 212 5.78 2.60 6.30
N TYR A 213 4.53 2.99 6.38
CA TYR A 213 3.47 2.50 5.50
C TYR A 213 3.81 2.74 4.02
N VAL A 214 3.18 1.98 3.11
CA VAL A 214 3.39 2.16 1.66
C VAL A 214 3.07 3.60 1.26
N GLY A 215 2.00 4.15 1.82
CA GLY A 215 1.62 5.54 1.60
C GLY A 215 1.20 5.84 0.17
N ASN A 216 0.97 7.11 -0.08
CA ASN A 216 0.65 7.66 -1.39
C ASN A 216 1.36 9.01 -1.60
N ASP A 217 1.30 9.53 -2.81
CA ASP A 217 1.68 10.90 -3.13
C ASP A 217 0.49 11.82 -2.82
N LEU A 218 0.53 12.48 -1.67
CA LEU A 218 -0.55 13.32 -1.19
C LEU A 218 -0.75 14.57 -2.06
N ALA A 219 0.33 15.10 -2.61
CA ALA A 219 0.27 16.25 -3.52
C ALA A 219 -0.42 15.86 -4.84
N ALA A 220 -0.05 14.71 -5.41
CA ALA A 220 -0.69 14.17 -6.61
C ALA A 220 -2.17 13.82 -6.38
N PHE A 221 -2.51 13.30 -5.18
CA PHE A 221 -3.91 13.07 -4.79
C PHE A 221 -4.71 14.38 -4.76
N ASP A 222 -4.20 15.43 -4.10
CA ASP A 222 -4.87 16.71 -3.99
C ASP A 222 -5.01 17.42 -5.34
N GLU A 223 -3.98 17.33 -6.19
CA GLU A 223 -3.99 17.87 -7.55
C GLU A 223 -5.05 17.18 -8.40
N GLY A 224 -5.00 15.83 -8.47
CA GLY A 224 -5.97 15.05 -9.23
C GLY A 224 -7.41 15.27 -8.75
N ALA A 225 -7.62 15.35 -7.44
CA ALA A 225 -8.93 15.66 -6.89
C ALA A 225 -9.44 17.03 -7.34
N ARG A 226 -8.57 18.04 -7.43
CA ARG A 226 -8.92 19.38 -7.88
C ARG A 226 -9.24 19.43 -9.37
N GLU A 227 -8.43 18.76 -10.19
CA GLU A 227 -8.59 18.74 -11.65
C GLU A 227 -9.87 18.04 -12.09
N HIS A 228 -10.22 16.91 -11.45
CA HIS A 228 -11.37 16.10 -11.82
C HIS A 228 -12.64 16.36 -10.99
N MET A 229 -12.63 17.34 -10.06
CA MET A 229 -13.81 17.62 -9.23
C MET A 229 -15.05 18.01 -10.03
N ALA A 230 -14.88 18.72 -11.15
CA ALA A 230 -15.98 19.14 -12.00
C ALA A 230 -16.70 17.96 -12.70
N ASP A 231 -16.02 16.82 -12.84
CA ASP A 231 -16.57 15.62 -13.48
C ASP A 231 -17.46 14.82 -12.51
N VAL A 232 -17.38 15.12 -11.20
CA VAL A 232 -18.10 14.41 -10.15
C VAL A 232 -19.35 15.18 -9.73
N VAL A 233 -20.49 14.80 -10.28
CA VAL A 233 -21.78 15.44 -9.97
C VAL A 233 -22.47 14.72 -8.83
N LYS A 234 -22.56 15.38 -7.67
CA LYS A 234 -23.24 14.86 -6.49
C LYS A 234 -24.59 15.56 -6.27
N PRO A 235 -25.71 14.83 -6.30
CA PRO A 235 -27.01 15.40 -6.02
C PRO A 235 -27.11 15.99 -4.60
N ALA A 236 -27.77 17.13 -4.47
CA ALA A 236 -27.97 17.74 -3.18
C ALA A 236 -28.80 16.83 -2.25
N GLY A 237 -28.33 16.69 -1.01
CA GLY A 237 -29.02 15.89 0.01
C GLY A 237 -28.70 14.38 -0.03
N GLU A 238 -27.87 13.91 -0.94
CA GLU A 238 -27.34 12.54 -0.92
C GLU A 238 -26.06 12.45 -0.12
N LEU A 239 -25.87 11.32 0.58
CA LEU A 239 -24.59 10.94 1.16
C LEU A 239 -23.98 9.78 0.35
N TRP A 240 -22.68 9.84 0.12
CA TRP A 240 -21.97 8.80 -0.61
C TRP A 240 -21.00 8.04 0.29
N ALA A 241 -21.18 6.71 0.39
CA ALA A 241 -20.20 5.79 0.93
C ALA A 241 -19.41 5.20 -0.24
N VAL A 242 -18.09 5.43 -0.27
CA VAL A 242 -17.25 5.10 -1.43
C VAL A 242 -16.28 3.97 -1.06
N TYR A 243 -16.22 2.97 -1.93
CA TYR A 243 -15.16 1.98 -2.00
C TYR A 243 -14.35 2.21 -3.27
N ALA A 244 -13.02 2.18 -3.17
CA ALA A 244 -12.11 2.20 -4.31
C ALA A 244 -11.12 1.05 -4.21
N GLY A 245 -11.04 0.20 -5.25
CA GLY A 245 -10.09 -0.90 -5.30
C GLY A 245 -10.54 -2.08 -6.15
N THR A 246 -9.78 -3.18 -6.07
CA THR A 246 -10.09 -4.43 -6.79
C THR A 246 -11.38 -5.06 -6.29
N LEU A 247 -12.19 -5.60 -7.20
CA LEU A 247 -13.39 -6.38 -6.90
C LEU A 247 -13.01 -7.88 -6.93
N GLY A 248 -12.58 -8.41 -5.78
CA GLY A 248 -12.07 -9.78 -5.68
C GLY A 248 -12.22 -10.37 -4.27
N ALA A 249 -11.86 -11.63 -4.12
CA ALA A 249 -12.17 -12.50 -3.00
C ALA A 249 -11.72 -11.99 -1.61
N SER A 250 -10.72 -11.11 -1.53
CA SER A 250 -10.27 -10.52 -0.26
C SER A 250 -11.13 -9.35 0.22
N TYR A 251 -12.08 -8.89 -0.60
CA TYR A 251 -12.90 -7.71 -0.32
C TYR A 251 -14.37 -8.07 -0.14
N ASP A 252 -14.93 -7.71 0.99
CA ASP A 252 -16.32 -8.06 1.38
C ASP A 252 -17.32 -7.03 0.86
N LEU A 253 -17.40 -6.87 -0.47
CA LEU A 253 -18.36 -5.96 -1.08
C LEU A 253 -19.80 -6.49 -1.03
N ALA A 254 -19.99 -7.80 -0.87
CA ALA A 254 -21.32 -8.38 -0.71
C ALA A 254 -21.99 -7.90 0.58
N THR A 255 -21.24 -7.83 1.68
CA THR A 255 -21.73 -7.25 2.94
C THR A 255 -22.06 -5.76 2.81
N LEU A 256 -21.24 -5.00 2.10
CA LEU A 256 -21.49 -3.57 1.85
C LEU A 256 -22.79 -3.36 1.05
N ILE A 257 -23.03 -4.16 0.01
CA ILE A 257 -24.26 -4.12 -0.80
C ILE A 257 -25.49 -4.43 0.06
N LYS A 258 -25.44 -5.50 0.85
CA LYS A 258 -26.54 -5.89 1.75
C LYS A 258 -26.79 -4.84 2.84
N ALA A 259 -25.74 -4.22 3.37
CA ALA A 259 -25.86 -3.15 4.35
C ALA A 259 -26.54 -1.92 3.74
N ALA A 260 -26.21 -1.55 2.50
CA ALA A 260 -26.85 -0.46 1.80
C ALA A 260 -28.36 -0.72 1.57
N ALA A 261 -28.72 -1.94 1.16
CA ALA A 261 -30.13 -2.33 0.99
C ALA A 261 -30.90 -2.29 2.33
N LEU A 262 -30.30 -2.81 3.40
CA LEU A 262 -30.89 -2.78 4.74
C LEU A 262 -31.09 -1.35 5.24
N LEU A 263 -30.11 -0.49 5.05
CA LEU A 263 -30.16 0.92 5.43
C LEU A 263 -31.30 1.65 4.72
N GLU A 264 -31.47 1.43 3.41
CA GLU A 264 -32.55 2.03 2.64
C GLU A 264 -33.94 1.52 3.09
N LYS A 265 -34.09 0.22 3.38
CA LYS A 265 -35.33 -0.35 3.96
C LYS A 265 -35.65 0.33 5.31
N ARG A 266 -34.67 0.54 6.19
CA ARG A 266 -34.83 1.25 7.47
C ARG A 266 -35.26 2.71 7.26
N ARG A 267 -34.63 3.41 6.32
CA ARG A 267 -34.96 4.81 5.99
C ARG A 267 -36.38 4.95 5.47
N ALA A 268 -36.80 4.09 4.54
CA ALA A 268 -38.15 4.06 3.99
C ALA A 268 -39.22 3.78 5.09
N ALA A 269 -38.97 2.79 5.97
CA ALA A 269 -39.84 2.48 7.09
C ALA A 269 -39.96 3.63 8.11
N HIS A 270 -38.84 4.36 8.36
CA HIS A 270 -38.85 5.54 9.21
C HIS A 270 -39.69 6.66 8.59
N THR A 271 -39.51 6.93 7.28
CA THR A 271 -40.28 7.94 6.55
C THR A 271 -41.79 7.65 6.58
N ALA A 272 -42.18 6.39 6.34
CA ALA A 272 -43.58 5.97 6.37
C ALA A 272 -44.20 6.16 7.77
N ARG A 273 -43.48 5.77 8.83
CA ARG A 273 -43.97 5.91 10.24
C ARG A 273 -44.16 7.38 10.64
N THR A 274 -43.20 8.25 10.31
CA THR A 274 -43.27 9.68 10.64
C THR A 274 -44.33 10.41 9.86
N ALA A 275 -44.58 10.01 8.61
CA ALA A 275 -45.69 10.53 7.80
C ALA A 275 -47.05 10.12 8.40
N ALA A 276 -47.23 8.84 8.78
CA ALA A 276 -48.45 8.33 9.39
C ALA A 276 -48.74 8.99 10.75
N ALA A 277 -47.70 9.30 11.54
CA ALA A 277 -47.83 9.95 12.84
C ALA A 277 -48.03 11.48 12.77
N GLY A 278 -48.01 12.10 11.59
CA GLY A 278 -48.07 13.55 11.43
C GLY A 278 -46.82 14.32 11.95
N THR A 279 -45.76 13.59 12.30
CA THR A 279 -44.57 14.13 12.96
C THR A 279 -43.39 14.32 11.99
N ALA A 280 -43.60 14.26 10.68
CA ALA A 280 -42.58 14.32 9.64
C ALA A 280 -41.68 15.58 9.70
N ARG A 281 -42.19 16.70 10.25
CA ARG A 281 -41.41 17.92 10.47
C ARG A 281 -40.44 17.84 11.66
N GLN A 282 -40.77 17.02 12.69
CA GLN A 282 -39.99 16.90 13.94
C GLN A 282 -38.95 15.77 13.87
N HIS A 283 -39.22 14.73 13.06
CA HIS A 283 -38.37 13.54 12.95
C HIS A 283 -37.98 13.30 11.46
N ARG A 284 -37.15 14.17 10.91
CA ARG A 284 -36.65 13.95 9.54
C ARG A 284 -35.87 12.64 9.45
N PRO A 285 -36.11 11.82 8.41
CA PRO A 285 -35.24 10.67 8.14
C PRO A 285 -33.82 11.18 7.85
N PHE A 286 -32.83 10.33 8.11
CA PHE A 286 -31.46 10.64 7.70
C PHE A 286 -31.37 10.71 6.15
N PRO A 287 -30.39 11.46 5.60
CA PRO A 287 -30.20 11.55 4.15
C PRO A 287 -30.01 10.17 3.51
N PRO A 288 -30.49 9.96 2.26
CA PRO A 288 -30.24 8.71 1.55
C PRO A 288 -28.73 8.50 1.37
N VAL A 289 -28.28 7.29 1.68
CA VAL A 289 -26.88 6.88 1.51
C VAL A 289 -26.80 6.02 0.25
N LYS A 290 -25.98 6.44 -0.72
CA LYS A 290 -25.65 5.64 -1.91
C LYS A 290 -24.23 5.13 -1.82
N VAL A 291 -24.05 3.88 -2.18
CA VAL A 291 -22.72 3.26 -2.25
C VAL A 291 -22.18 3.44 -3.68
N LYS A 292 -20.97 3.97 -3.79
CA LYS A 292 -20.23 4.09 -5.05
C LYS A 292 -19.04 3.14 -5.00
N ILE A 293 -18.95 2.25 -5.99
CA ILE A 293 -17.89 1.24 -6.10
C ILE A 293 -17.02 1.58 -7.30
N LEU A 294 -15.79 2.03 -7.01
CA LEU A 294 -14.75 2.34 -7.99
C LEU A 294 -13.80 1.15 -8.11
N GLY A 295 -13.51 0.75 -9.31
CA GLY A 295 -12.59 -0.35 -9.61
C GLY A 295 -13.21 -1.44 -10.44
N ASP A 296 -12.43 -2.49 -10.67
CA ASP A 296 -12.82 -3.65 -11.44
C ASP A 296 -12.22 -4.94 -10.85
N GLY A 297 -12.68 -6.09 -11.32
CA GLY A 297 -12.15 -7.37 -10.88
C GLY A 297 -13.07 -8.55 -11.17
N PRO A 298 -12.61 -9.76 -10.86
CA PRO A 298 -13.32 -10.99 -11.22
C PRO A 298 -14.72 -11.12 -10.61
N ASP A 299 -14.99 -10.45 -9.49
CA ASP A 299 -16.26 -10.54 -8.77
C ASP A 299 -17.32 -9.54 -9.26
N ARG A 300 -16.98 -8.64 -10.22
CA ARG A 300 -17.85 -7.54 -10.63
C ARG A 300 -19.26 -7.99 -11.01
N GLN A 301 -19.38 -8.91 -11.95
CA GLN A 301 -20.68 -9.39 -12.42
C GLN A 301 -21.53 -9.93 -11.28
N ARG A 302 -20.97 -10.80 -10.43
CA ARG A 302 -21.65 -11.37 -9.26
C ARG A 302 -22.13 -10.30 -8.28
N LEU A 303 -21.36 -9.24 -8.08
CA LEU A 303 -21.72 -8.14 -7.19
C LEU A 303 -22.80 -7.23 -7.78
N GLU A 304 -22.79 -6.98 -9.08
CA GLU A 304 -23.84 -6.25 -9.80
C GLU A 304 -25.18 -7.02 -9.74
N GLU A 305 -25.17 -8.33 -9.96
CA GLU A 305 -26.32 -9.20 -9.81
C GLU A 305 -26.88 -9.18 -8.38
N LEU A 306 -26.01 -9.24 -7.37
CA LEU A 306 -26.41 -9.14 -5.95
C LEU A 306 -27.05 -7.78 -5.63
N ALA A 307 -26.48 -6.68 -6.12
CA ALA A 307 -27.02 -5.34 -5.90
C ALA A 307 -28.42 -5.19 -6.51
N TRP A 308 -28.64 -5.77 -7.68
CA TRP A 308 -29.96 -5.80 -8.31
C TRP A 308 -30.98 -6.65 -7.51
N GLN A 309 -30.60 -7.87 -7.09
CA GLN A 309 -31.45 -8.76 -6.29
C GLN A 309 -31.87 -8.15 -4.96
N GLU A 310 -30.96 -7.46 -4.29
CA GLU A 310 -31.21 -6.80 -3.00
C GLU A 310 -31.94 -5.45 -3.17
N ASN A 311 -32.11 -4.95 -4.38
CA ASN A 311 -32.57 -3.60 -4.69
C ASN A 311 -31.73 -2.54 -3.93
N ALA A 312 -30.42 -2.75 -3.88
CA ALA A 312 -29.48 -1.93 -3.13
C ALA A 312 -29.16 -0.63 -3.86
N PRO A 313 -29.05 0.52 -3.17
CA PRO A 313 -28.68 1.80 -3.77
C PRO A 313 -27.16 1.86 -4.02
N VAL A 314 -26.67 1.02 -4.93
CA VAL A 314 -25.25 0.85 -5.28
C VAL A 314 -25.03 1.18 -6.74
N GLU A 315 -23.94 1.86 -7.04
CA GLU A 315 -23.51 2.18 -8.40
C GLU A 315 -22.06 1.73 -8.60
N PHE A 316 -21.82 1.00 -9.69
CA PHE A 316 -20.51 0.52 -10.10
C PHE A 316 -19.93 1.45 -11.18
N LEU A 317 -18.87 2.17 -10.83
CA LEU A 317 -18.26 3.21 -11.68
C LEU A 317 -17.10 2.68 -12.53
N GLY A 318 -16.72 1.40 -12.37
CA GLY A 318 -15.60 0.82 -13.07
C GLY A 318 -14.24 1.34 -12.62
N TYR A 319 -13.20 0.99 -13.36
CA TYR A 319 -11.86 1.47 -13.10
C TYR A 319 -11.79 3.00 -13.30
N GLN A 320 -11.16 3.65 -12.34
CA GLN A 320 -10.86 5.08 -12.40
C GLN A 320 -9.33 5.26 -12.32
N ASP A 321 -8.78 6.20 -13.08
CA ASP A 321 -7.40 6.63 -12.87
C ASP A 321 -7.24 7.30 -11.51
N HIS A 322 -5.99 7.53 -11.07
CA HIS A 322 -5.73 8.02 -9.72
C HIS A 322 -6.33 9.41 -9.46
N GLY A 323 -6.29 10.33 -10.44
CA GLY A 323 -6.86 11.67 -10.31
C GLY A 323 -8.38 11.66 -10.19
N SER A 324 -9.04 10.93 -11.09
CA SER A 324 -10.49 10.71 -11.05
C SER A 324 -10.94 10.03 -9.75
N MET A 325 -10.22 8.97 -9.31
CA MET A 325 -10.49 8.31 -8.04
C MET A 325 -10.37 9.28 -6.85
N ALA A 326 -9.35 10.14 -6.85
CA ALA A 326 -9.15 11.14 -5.81
C ALA A 326 -10.33 12.14 -5.74
N ALA A 327 -10.88 12.57 -6.89
CA ALA A 327 -12.05 13.42 -6.95
C ALA A 327 -13.30 12.73 -6.35
N TRP A 328 -13.55 11.47 -6.72
CA TRP A 328 -14.65 10.68 -6.14
C TRP A 328 -14.52 10.51 -4.63
N LEU A 329 -13.33 10.18 -4.13
CA LEU A 329 -13.06 10.06 -2.70
C LEU A 329 -13.24 11.43 -1.99
N ARG A 330 -12.80 12.52 -2.59
CA ARG A 330 -12.96 13.87 -2.04
C ARG A 330 -14.44 14.31 -2.01
N ALA A 331 -15.24 13.93 -3.00
CA ALA A 331 -16.67 14.20 -3.05
C ALA A 331 -17.50 13.30 -2.13
N SER A 332 -16.94 12.19 -1.64
CA SER A 332 -17.64 11.24 -0.75
C SER A 332 -17.94 11.85 0.62
N ASP A 333 -18.76 11.18 1.42
CA ASP A 333 -19.02 11.50 2.83
C ASP A 333 -18.40 10.48 3.77
N ILE A 334 -18.20 9.25 3.28
CA ILE A 334 -17.70 8.10 4.02
C ILE A 334 -16.85 7.27 3.08
N THR A 335 -15.70 6.79 3.52
CA THR A 335 -14.91 5.77 2.82
C THR A 335 -15.06 4.41 3.50
N VAL A 336 -15.02 3.32 2.72
CA VAL A 336 -15.24 1.97 3.27
C VAL A 336 -14.08 1.05 2.93
N ASN A 337 -13.28 0.68 3.93
CA ASN A 337 -12.29 -0.38 3.83
C ASN A 337 -12.95 -1.72 4.16
N SER A 338 -13.53 -2.35 3.13
CA SER A 338 -14.29 -3.59 3.25
C SER A 338 -13.40 -4.80 2.95
N LEU A 339 -13.07 -5.58 3.95
CA LEU A 339 -12.26 -6.81 3.88
C LEU A 339 -13.06 -7.99 4.43
N VAL A 340 -12.86 -9.19 3.86
CA VAL A 340 -13.42 -10.43 4.42
C VAL A 340 -12.70 -10.79 5.73
N LYS A 341 -13.35 -11.56 6.59
CA LYS A 341 -12.80 -11.98 7.89
C LYS A 341 -11.48 -12.75 7.78
N SER A 342 -11.31 -13.50 6.70
CA SER A 342 -10.10 -14.28 6.42
C SER A 342 -8.95 -13.47 5.83
N ALA A 343 -9.16 -12.20 5.45
CA ALA A 343 -8.10 -11.34 4.95
C ALA A 343 -7.20 -10.88 6.10
N VAL A 344 -5.96 -11.38 6.10
CA VAL A 344 -4.97 -11.13 7.17
C VAL A 344 -3.99 -10.01 6.77
N GLN A 345 -4.32 -9.22 5.75
CA GLN A 345 -3.50 -8.07 5.37
C GLN A 345 -3.47 -7.05 6.51
N SER A 346 -2.26 -6.67 6.93
CA SER A 346 -2.11 -5.74 8.05
C SER A 346 -2.68 -4.37 7.70
N ILE A 347 -2.14 -3.70 6.69
CA ILE A 347 -2.61 -2.39 6.23
C ILE A 347 -2.57 -2.38 4.69
N VAL A 348 -3.75 -2.23 4.08
CA VAL A 348 -3.87 -2.22 2.61
C VAL A 348 -3.48 -0.86 2.03
N THR A 349 -2.93 -0.85 0.82
CA THR A 349 -2.35 0.36 0.18
C THR A 349 -3.35 1.50 -0.02
N LYS A 350 -4.64 1.20 -0.22
CA LYS A 350 -5.71 2.19 -0.42
C LYS A 350 -5.98 3.08 0.81
N ILE A 351 -5.50 2.71 1.99
CA ILE A 351 -5.73 3.47 3.22
C ILE A 351 -5.19 4.89 3.12
N GLY A 352 -4.01 5.07 2.49
CA GLY A 352 -3.45 6.38 2.24
C GLY A 352 -4.40 7.32 1.49
N ASP A 353 -5.00 6.85 0.40
CA ASP A 353 -5.95 7.62 -0.41
C ASP A 353 -7.26 7.91 0.34
N TYR A 354 -7.76 6.93 1.12
CA TYR A 354 -8.96 7.12 1.93
C TYR A 354 -8.76 8.20 2.99
N LEU A 355 -7.66 8.17 3.72
CA LEU A 355 -7.31 9.19 4.70
C LEU A 355 -7.02 10.55 4.06
N ALA A 356 -6.35 10.56 2.89
CA ALA A 356 -6.09 11.78 2.11
C ALA A 356 -7.37 12.51 1.71
N SER A 357 -8.47 11.78 1.50
CA SER A 357 -9.77 12.36 1.17
C SER A 357 -10.33 13.28 2.27
N GLY A 358 -9.90 13.11 3.53
CA GLY A 358 -10.44 13.84 4.68
C GLY A 358 -11.86 13.39 5.05
N LYS A 359 -12.19 12.12 4.80
CA LYS A 359 -13.49 11.53 5.14
C LYS A 359 -13.34 10.46 6.23
N PRO A 360 -14.39 10.23 7.06
CA PRO A 360 -14.38 9.13 8.01
C PRO A 360 -14.27 7.80 7.28
N MET A 361 -13.56 6.85 7.87
CA MET A 361 -13.41 5.51 7.33
C MET A 361 -14.20 4.49 8.14
N ILE A 362 -14.97 3.63 7.47
CA ILE A 362 -15.47 2.40 8.06
C ILE A 362 -14.47 1.29 7.73
N ASN A 363 -14.01 0.56 8.73
CA ASN A 363 -13.04 -0.52 8.59
C ASN A 363 -13.61 -1.85 9.03
N THR A 364 -13.64 -2.85 8.14
CA THR A 364 -14.00 -4.24 8.48
C THR A 364 -12.77 -5.15 8.60
N GLY A 365 -11.57 -4.64 8.33
CA GLY A 365 -10.33 -5.39 8.42
C GLY A 365 -10.09 -5.95 9.83
N SER A 366 -9.51 -7.16 9.88
CA SER A 366 -9.26 -7.91 11.11
C SER A 366 -7.92 -7.61 11.79
N SER A 367 -6.99 -6.92 11.12
CA SER A 367 -5.68 -6.58 11.69
C SER A 367 -5.82 -5.84 13.03
N PRO A 368 -5.29 -6.39 14.14
CA PRO A 368 -5.35 -5.73 15.44
C PRO A 368 -4.63 -4.38 15.45
N GLU A 369 -3.50 -4.29 14.77
CA GLU A 369 -2.73 -3.05 14.61
C GLU A 369 -3.59 -1.95 13.98
N PHE A 370 -4.20 -2.25 12.83
CA PHE A 370 -4.99 -1.25 12.11
C PHE A 370 -6.30 -0.90 12.84
N ARG A 371 -6.98 -1.88 13.44
CA ARG A 371 -8.18 -1.63 14.27
C ARG A 371 -7.87 -0.73 15.45
N ASN A 372 -6.75 -0.97 16.13
CA ASN A 372 -6.28 -0.11 17.22
C ASN A 372 -6.00 1.31 16.71
N LYS A 373 -5.32 1.44 15.58
CA LYS A 373 -5.03 2.74 14.95
C LYS A 373 -6.31 3.52 14.59
N VAL A 374 -7.31 2.87 13.98
CA VAL A 374 -8.61 3.48 13.66
C VAL A 374 -9.24 4.08 14.92
N THR A 375 -9.19 3.35 16.05
CA THR A 375 -9.76 3.78 17.32
C THR A 375 -8.95 4.87 18.00
N THR A 376 -7.64 4.69 18.11
CA THR A 376 -6.73 5.60 18.84
C THR A 376 -6.61 6.95 18.14
N ASP A 377 -6.42 6.95 16.81
CA ASP A 377 -6.33 8.19 16.02
C ASP A 377 -7.72 8.77 15.74
N GLY A 378 -8.79 7.98 15.90
CA GLY A 378 -10.18 8.43 15.84
C GLY A 378 -10.61 8.96 14.48
N PHE A 379 -10.09 8.40 13.39
CA PHE A 379 -10.45 8.78 12.03
C PHE A 379 -11.56 7.93 11.41
N GLY A 380 -12.08 6.94 12.16
CA GLY A 380 -13.11 6.04 11.62
C GLY A 380 -13.72 5.15 12.67
N LEU A 381 -14.51 4.16 12.20
CA LEU A 381 -15.20 3.18 13.02
C LEU A 381 -14.87 1.76 12.56
N ASN A 382 -14.57 0.87 13.50
CA ASN A 382 -14.36 -0.55 13.24
C ASN A 382 -15.69 -1.30 13.30
N VAL A 383 -15.92 -2.15 12.31
CA VAL A 383 -17.08 -3.03 12.21
C VAL A 383 -16.60 -4.48 12.08
N GLU A 384 -17.38 -5.43 12.54
CA GLU A 384 -17.12 -6.84 12.28
C GLU A 384 -17.35 -7.16 10.79
N ALA A 385 -16.37 -7.86 10.17
CA ALA A 385 -16.50 -8.32 8.81
C ALA A 385 -17.71 -9.27 8.64
N GLU A 386 -18.26 -9.31 7.43
CA GLU A 386 -19.35 -10.21 7.06
C GLU A 386 -20.64 -10.00 7.88
N ASN A 387 -20.81 -8.79 8.47
CA ASN A 387 -21.98 -8.40 9.24
C ASN A 387 -22.70 -7.18 8.63
N PRO A 388 -23.65 -7.39 7.70
CA PRO A 388 -24.35 -6.30 7.05
C PRO A 388 -25.22 -5.47 8.01
N GLY A 389 -25.70 -6.05 9.12
CA GLY A 389 -26.47 -5.34 10.15
C GLY A 389 -25.62 -4.30 10.87
N ALA A 390 -24.46 -4.71 11.38
CA ALA A 390 -23.52 -3.82 12.06
C ALA A 390 -22.97 -2.75 11.11
N LEU A 391 -22.71 -3.09 9.86
CA LEU A 391 -22.26 -2.12 8.86
C LEU A 391 -23.36 -1.08 8.55
N ALA A 392 -24.62 -1.50 8.46
CA ALA A 392 -25.75 -0.59 8.29
C ALA A 392 -25.94 0.33 9.50
N ASP A 393 -25.73 -0.17 10.72
CA ASP A 393 -25.81 0.65 11.95
C ASP A 393 -24.79 1.79 11.93
N VAL A 394 -23.54 1.49 11.57
CA VAL A 394 -22.46 2.49 11.48
C VAL A 394 -22.67 3.46 10.33
N LEU A 395 -23.16 3.02 9.18
CA LEU A 395 -23.55 3.90 8.07
C LEU A 395 -24.68 4.86 8.50
N GLU A 396 -25.68 4.38 9.26
CA GLU A 396 -26.77 5.20 9.79
C GLU A 396 -26.25 6.21 10.80
N GLU A 397 -25.39 5.81 11.75
CA GLU A 397 -24.75 6.71 12.72
C GLU A 397 -24.01 7.85 12.02
N LEU A 398 -23.16 7.52 11.06
CA LEU A 398 -22.44 8.53 10.29
C LEU A 398 -23.37 9.39 9.44
N ALA A 399 -24.44 8.85 8.88
CA ALA A 399 -25.43 9.62 8.13
C ALA A 399 -26.16 10.64 9.00
N ARG A 400 -26.51 10.28 10.23
CA ARG A 400 -27.21 11.14 11.20
C ARG A 400 -26.30 12.21 11.83
N THR A 401 -24.97 12.00 11.85
CA THR A 401 -24.05 12.81 12.64
C THR A 401 -23.00 13.53 11.79
N PRO A 402 -23.35 14.66 11.12
CA PRO A 402 -22.41 15.41 10.27
C PRO A 402 -21.17 15.91 11.01
N SER A 403 -21.31 16.29 12.29
CA SER A 403 -20.19 16.73 13.12
C SER A 403 -19.16 15.60 13.33
N LEU A 404 -19.63 14.38 13.54
CA LEU A 404 -18.75 13.21 13.69
C LEU A 404 -17.96 12.96 12.41
N ARG A 405 -18.63 12.99 11.23
CA ARG A 405 -17.96 12.85 9.94
C ARG A 405 -16.86 13.91 9.76
N LYS A 406 -17.15 15.16 10.13
CA LYS A 406 -16.16 16.26 10.01
C LYS A 406 -14.95 16.05 10.91
N ILE A 407 -15.18 15.66 12.16
CA ILE A 407 -14.09 15.43 13.14
C ILE A 407 -13.22 14.25 12.70
N MET A 408 -13.84 13.12 12.37
CA MET A 408 -13.12 11.92 11.93
C MET A 408 -12.35 12.18 10.62
N GLY A 409 -12.97 12.86 9.67
CA GLY A 409 -12.32 13.22 8.41
C GLY A 409 -11.09 14.11 8.59
N ALA A 410 -11.18 15.12 9.46
CA ALA A 410 -10.04 15.99 9.76
C ALA A 410 -8.88 15.22 10.43
N ARG A 411 -9.21 14.30 11.35
CA ARG A 411 -8.21 13.42 11.97
C ARG A 411 -7.57 12.49 10.95
N GLY A 412 -8.37 11.89 10.07
CA GLY A 412 -7.87 11.04 8.98
C GLY A 412 -6.89 11.79 8.07
N ARG A 413 -7.22 13.01 7.68
CA ARG A 413 -6.33 13.86 6.88
C ARG A 413 -5.01 14.16 7.59
N ALA A 414 -5.03 14.48 8.87
CA ALA A 414 -3.83 14.72 9.67
C ALA A 414 -2.94 13.46 9.78
N VAL A 415 -3.56 12.27 9.89
CA VAL A 415 -2.84 11.00 9.86
C VAL A 415 -2.23 10.75 8.47
N ALA A 416 -2.95 11.04 7.38
CA ALA A 416 -2.42 10.94 6.02
C ALA A 416 -1.16 11.78 5.84
N GLU A 417 -1.20 13.05 6.24
CA GLU A 417 -0.08 13.99 6.13
C GLU A 417 1.16 13.56 6.93
N ARG A 418 0.95 12.98 8.10
CA ARG A 418 2.04 12.58 8.99
C ARG A 418 2.65 11.22 8.63
N GLU A 419 1.83 10.23 8.25
CA GLU A 419 2.24 8.82 8.21
C GLU A 419 2.07 8.15 6.85
N PHE A 420 1.18 8.66 5.99
CA PHE A 420 0.89 8.06 4.68
C PHE A 420 1.38 8.91 3.49
N ASP A 421 1.73 10.18 3.71
CA ASP A 421 2.43 10.95 2.68
C ASP A 421 3.86 10.42 2.51
N GLN A 422 4.18 9.93 1.31
CA GLN A 422 5.47 9.33 1.01
C GLN A 422 6.63 10.31 1.26
N ARG A 423 6.48 11.57 0.88
CA ARG A 423 7.53 12.58 1.05
C ARG A 423 7.83 12.89 2.51
N THR A 424 6.83 12.81 3.38
CA THR A 424 6.98 13.02 4.82
C THR A 424 7.44 11.74 5.54
N SER A 425 6.72 10.65 5.36
CA SER A 425 6.95 9.41 6.12
C SER A 425 8.26 8.71 5.77
N TYR A 426 8.70 8.78 4.50
CA TYR A 426 9.95 8.13 4.05
C TYR A 426 11.21 8.81 4.58
N LEU A 427 11.12 10.01 5.17
CA LEU A 427 12.24 10.61 5.90
C LEU A 427 12.72 9.71 7.05
N ALA A 428 11.84 8.90 7.65
CA ALA A 428 12.23 7.93 8.66
C ALA A 428 13.17 6.85 8.08
N ILE A 429 12.90 6.39 6.83
CA ILE A 429 13.79 5.47 6.11
C ILE A 429 15.14 6.14 5.85
N VAL A 430 15.13 7.35 5.28
CA VAL A 430 16.35 8.10 4.97
C VAL A 430 17.23 8.28 6.21
N ASN A 431 16.62 8.64 7.35
CA ASN A 431 17.33 8.82 8.61
C ASN A 431 17.90 7.49 9.13
N LEU A 432 17.14 6.38 9.03
CA LEU A 432 17.64 5.05 9.39
C LEU A 432 18.89 4.69 8.56
N LEU A 433 18.83 4.87 7.24
CA LEU A 433 19.94 4.54 6.34
C LEU A 433 21.17 5.42 6.61
N ARG A 434 20.97 6.72 6.86
CA ARG A 434 22.05 7.67 7.18
C ARG A 434 22.79 7.28 8.46
N ASN A 435 22.08 6.78 9.46
CA ASN A 435 22.68 6.38 10.73
C ASN A 435 23.48 5.05 10.66
N LEU A 436 23.37 4.31 9.56
CA LEU A 436 24.07 3.05 9.34
C LEU A 436 25.34 3.21 8.47
N ILE A 437 25.50 4.33 7.77
CA ILE A 437 26.66 4.67 6.93
C ILE A 437 27.63 5.55 7.71
#